data_072dda668697609acdf4a69a5f013d05
#
_entry.id   072dda668697609acdf4a69a5f013d05
#
_cell.length_a   1.000
_cell.length_b   1.000
_cell.length_c   1.000
_cell.angle_alpha   90.00
_cell.angle_beta   90.00
_cell.angle_gamma   90.00
#
_symmetry.space_group_name_H-M   'P 1'
#
loop_
_entity.id
_entity.type
_entity.pdbx_description
1 polymer ?
#
loop_
_entity_poly.entity_id
_entity_poly.type
_entity_poly.pdbx_seq_one_letter_code
_entity_poly.pdbx_strand_id
1 'polypeptide(L)'
;MSFVDSKYIGLVSSRLQKFKQVKNNLYNFRCPYCGDSQKYRNKARGYIYQSKNDHNYKCHNFLKDMDSVLYDQYVMERYKNGLTGKNSNTPEPKFNFKAPSFTKKSFDLPTLAELNKEHFAREYVEKRKIPQEYLKQLYFCENFKEWTNQQKHTFDSLQKDEPRIIIPLINHGKIFGFQGRSLRPNSPIKYITVILDEHQPKIYGLDGIDWSKKVYVVEGPFDSMFIKNSIAMVGADIDKMFFLTNFETDFIMVYDNEKRNKQIVERIEKAIDSHFPVVIWPSNVLEKDINDMVLAGLDVQTMIESNTYSGLEAKAKLISWKRV
;
A
#
# COMPACT_ATOMS: atom_id res chain seq x y z
N MET A 1 -9.06 27.16 -9.62
CA MET A 1 -10.33 26.48 -9.27
C MET A 1 -10.76 25.71 -10.51
N SER A 2 -10.81 24.40 -10.46
CA SER A 2 -11.36 23.65 -11.58
C SER A 2 -12.86 23.91 -11.61
N PHE A 3 -13.34 24.44 -12.74
CA PHE A 3 -14.78 24.66 -12.99
C PHE A 3 -15.58 23.37 -12.83
N VAL A 4 -14.93 22.24 -13.08
CA VAL A 4 -15.49 20.90 -12.96
C VAL A 4 -15.82 20.59 -11.52
N ASP A 5 -14.91 20.83 -10.56
CA ASP A 5 -15.11 20.51 -9.15
C ASP A 5 -16.26 21.29 -8.51
N SER A 6 -16.34 22.59 -8.80
CA SER A 6 -17.42 23.44 -8.29
C SER A 6 -18.79 23.00 -8.79
N LYS A 7 -18.88 22.62 -10.07
CA LYS A 7 -20.11 22.08 -10.67
C LYS A 7 -20.48 20.72 -10.03
N TYR A 8 -19.50 19.91 -9.74
CA TYR A 8 -19.66 18.61 -9.09
C TYR A 8 -20.19 18.73 -7.67
N ILE A 9 -19.57 19.62 -6.87
CA ILE A 9 -20.01 19.91 -5.51
C ILE A 9 -21.47 20.39 -5.53
N GLY A 10 -21.84 21.24 -6.49
CA GLY A 10 -23.24 21.66 -6.69
C GLY A 10 -24.19 20.51 -6.99
N LEU A 11 -23.79 19.56 -7.83
CA LEU A 11 -24.63 18.40 -8.19
C LEU A 11 -24.83 17.40 -7.03
N VAL A 12 -23.79 17.17 -6.22
CA VAL A 12 -23.87 16.22 -5.10
C VAL A 12 -24.45 16.84 -3.83
N SER A 13 -24.40 18.15 -3.69
CA SER A 13 -24.84 18.86 -2.49
C SER A 13 -26.27 18.53 -2.08
N SER A 14 -27.21 18.44 -3.04
CA SER A 14 -28.61 18.10 -2.80
C SER A 14 -28.83 16.66 -2.32
N ARG A 15 -27.86 15.78 -2.50
CA ARG A 15 -27.91 14.35 -2.14
C ARG A 15 -27.19 14.04 -0.83
N LEU A 16 -26.37 14.98 -0.34
CA LEU A 16 -25.63 14.84 0.89
C LEU A 16 -26.46 15.36 2.08
N GLN A 17 -26.76 14.48 3.02
CA GLN A 17 -27.50 14.87 4.22
C GLN A 17 -26.72 15.92 5.02
N LYS A 18 -27.41 16.98 5.46
CA LYS A 18 -26.85 18.09 6.23
C LYS A 18 -25.69 18.81 5.54
N PHE A 19 -25.72 18.87 4.22
CA PHE A 19 -24.73 19.63 3.47
C PHE A 19 -24.81 21.12 3.82
N LYS A 20 -23.67 21.71 4.15
CA LYS A 20 -23.54 23.15 4.38
C LYS A 20 -22.15 23.63 4.01
N GLN A 21 -22.06 24.83 3.48
CA GLN A 21 -20.80 25.51 3.30
C GLN A 21 -20.38 26.14 4.64
N VAL A 22 -19.18 25.79 5.12
CA VAL A 22 -18.63 26.26 6.40
C VAL A 22 -17.78 27.49 6.20
N LYS A 23 -16.97 27.49 5.13
CA LYS A 23 -16.12 28.57 4.65
C LYS A 23 -16.01 28.52 3.14
N ASN A 24 -15.34 29.49 2.53
CA ASN A 24 -15.04 29.42 1.10
C ASN A 24 -14.27 28.13 0.80
N ASN A 25 -14.77 27.34 -0.16
CA ASN A 25 -14.21 26.05 -0.56
C ASN A 25 -14.08 24.99 0.56
N LEU A 26 -14.88 25.12 1.64
CA LEU A 26 -14.99 24.14 2.72
C LEU A 26 -16.45 23.81 2.98
N TYR A 27 -16.82 22.56 2.77
CA TYR A 27 -18.18 22.07 2.93
C TYR A 27 -18.19 20.96 3.98
N ASN A 28 -19.27 20.87 4.75
CA ASN A 28 -19.48 19.83 5.76
C ASN A 28 -20.82 19.15 5.51
N PHE A 29 -20.86 17.84 5.67
CA PHE A 29 -22.06 17.04 5.48
C PHE A 29 -21.98 15.70 6.23
N ARG A 30 -23.08 15.01 6.32
CA ARG A 30 -23.11 13.66 6.87
C ARG A 30 -22.48 12.69 5.89
N CYS A 31 -21.47 11.95 6.34
CA CYS A 31 -20.75 11.01 5.48
C CYS A 31 -21.70 9.93 4.94
N PRO A 32 -21.84 9.79 3.63
CA PRO A 32 -22.75 8.79 3.04
C PRO A 32 -22.22 7.36 3.21
N TYR A 33 -20.92 7.18 3.48
CA TYR A 33 -20.29 5.87 3.61
C TYR A 33 -20.43 5.28 5.00
N CYS A 34 -20.05 6.02 6.03
CA CYS A 34 -20.09 5.53 7.41
C CYS A 34 -21.35 5.96 8.18
N GLY A 35 -22.20 6.80 7.60
CA GLY A 35 -23.39 7.34 8.26
C GLY A 35 -23.09 8.15 9.53
N ASP A 36 -21.82 8.53 9.74
CA ASP A 36 -21.26 9.20 10.92
C ASP A 36 -21.48 8.41 12.22
N SER A 37 -22.42 8.77 13.04
CA SER A 37 -22.66 8.11 14.32
C SER A 37 -24.10 7.63 14.42
N GLN A 38 -24.29 6.36 14.70
CA GLN A 38 -25.62 5.80 14.99
C GLN A 38 -26.20 6.38 16.28
N LYS A 39 -25.34 6.72 17.25
CA LYS A 39 -25.75 7.25 18.56
C LYS A 39 -26.09 8.76 18.51
N TYR A 40 -25.47 9.53 17.62
CA TYR A 40 -25.67 10.98 17.52
C TYR A 40 -26.03 11.39 16.09
N ARG A 41 -27.32 11.33 15.77
CA ARG A 41 -27.87 11.68 14.44
C ARG A 41 -27.58 13.12 13.99
N ASN A 42 -27.12 13.97 14.89
CA ASN A 42 -26.82 15.38 14.61
C ASN A 42 -25.39 15.64 14.15
N LYS A 43 -24.48 14.68 14.23
CA LYS A 43 -23.10 14.87 13.80
C LYS A 43 -22.96 14.73 12.30
N ALA A 44 -22.18 15.63 11.69
CA ALA A 44 -21.77 15.62 10.29
C ALA A 44 -20.24 15.71 10.27
N ARG A 45 -19.54 14.66 9.79
CA ARG A 45 -18.08 14.50 9.86
C ARG A 45 -17.42 14.34 8.49
N GLY A 46 -18.21 14.38 7.42
CA GLY A 46 -17.73 14.46 6.06
C GLY A 46 -17.39 15.90 5.71
N TYR A 47 -16.26 16.12 5.08
CA TYR A 47 -15.79 17.43 4.63
C TYR A 47 -15.31 17.34 3.19
N ILE A 48 -15.68 18.33 2.37
CA ILE A 48 -15.02 18.65 1.13
C ILE A 48 -14.23 19.93 1.35
N TYR A 49 -12.95 19.92 1.02
CA TYR A 49 -12.06 21.07 1.20
C TYR A 49 -11.07 21.19 0.05
N GLN A 50 -10.68 22.41 -0.27
CA GLN A 50 -9.69 22.67 -1.30
C GLN A 50 -8.28 22.41 -0.73
N SER A 51 -7.47 21.64 -1.47
CA SER A 51 -6.06 21.45 -1.25
C SER A 51 -5.31 21.71 -2.55
N LYS A 52 -4.49 22.76 -2.59
CA LYS A 52 -3.86 23.27 -3.82
C LYS A 52 -4.91 23.64 -4.87
N ASN A 53 -4.93 22.92 -5.99
CA ASN A 53 -5.86 23.17 -7.12
C ASN A 53 -7.08 22.24 -7.14
N ASP A 54 -7.15 21.27 -6.24
CA ASP A 54 -8.15 20.20 -6.23
C ASP A 54 -9.01 20.23 -4.98
N HIS A 55 -10.21 19.63 -5.05
CA HIS A 55 -11.06 19.41 -3.90
C HIS A 55 -10.93 17.99 -3.40
N ASN A 56 -10.61 17.86 -2.12
CA ASN A 56 -10.46 16.58 -1.44
C ASN A 56 -11.62 16.32 -0.49
N TYR A 57 -11.97 15.06 -0.33
CA TYR A 57 -12.92 14.59 0.68
C TYR A 57 -12.18 14.03 1.89
N LYS A 58 -12.69 14.31 3.08
CA LYS A 58 -12.24 13.67 4.32
C LYS A 58 -13.42 13.43 5.25
N CYS A 59 -13.53 12.24 5.77
CA CYS A 59 -14.39 11.92 6.89
C CYS A 59 -13.55 11.55 8.11
N HIS A 60 -13.84 12.08 9.28
CA HIS A 60 -13.10 11.75 10.52
C HIS A 60 -13.31 10.30 10.99
N ASN A 61 -14.31 9.60 10.45
CA ASN A 61 -14.58 8.20 10.77
C ASN A 61 -14.23 7.25 9.62
N PHE A 62 -13.90 7.78 8.43
CA PHE A 62 -13.72 6.98 7.23
C PHE A 62 -12.73 7.67 6.30
N LEU A 63 -11.65 6.99 5.94
CA LEU A 63 -10.62 7.49 5.04
C LEU A 63 -10.82 6.87 3.66
N LYS A 64 -11.55 7.56 2.76
CA LYS A 64 -11.58 7.25 1.34
C LYS A 64 -11.44 8.53 0.53
N ASP A 65 -10.64 8.48 -0.53
CA ASP A 65 -10.49 9.58 -1.47
C ASP A 65 -11.75 9.79 -2.31
N MET A 66 -12.08 11.04 -2.53
CA MET A 66 -13.34 11.44 -3.17
C MET A 66 -13.36 11.21 -4.68
N ASP A 67 -12.21 11.27 -5.33
CA ASP A 67 -12.13 11.27 -6.79
C ASP A 67 -12.70 9.99 -7.42
N SER A 68 -12.43 8.82 -6.83
CA SER A 68 -12.94 7.56 -7.36
C SER A 68 -14.46 7.40 -7.17
N VAL A 69 -14.99 7.89 -6.07
CA VAL A 69 -16.41 7.67 -5.71
C VAL A 69 -17.36 8.62 -6.44
N LEU A 70 -16.99 9.88 -6.54
CA LEU A 70 -17.78 10.85 -7.31
C LEU A 70 -17.72 10.55 -8.80
N TYR A 71 -16.58 10.08 -9.28
CA TYR A 71 -16.41 9.63 -10.66
C TYR A 71 -17.29 8.41 -10.95
N ASP A 72 -17.29 7.41 -10.10
CA ASP A 72 -18.12 6.21 -10.27
C ASP A 72 -19.62 6.52 -10.23
N GLN A 73 -20.06 7.40 -9.33
CA GLN A 73 -21.44 7.86 -9.29
C GLN A 73 -21.83 8.66 -10.54
N TYR A 74 -20.96 9.50 -11.04
CA TYR A 74 -21.17 10.24 -12.29
C TYR A 74 -21.26 9.32 -13.51
N VAL A 75 -20.35 8.35 -13.62
CA VAL A 75 -20.38 7.35 -14.70
C VAL A 75 -21.66 6.53 -14.62
N MET A 76 -22.07 6.09 -13.44
CA MET A 76 -23.31 5.33 -13.24
C MET A 76 -24.56 6.15 -13.56
N GLU A 77 -24.59 7.45 -13.24
CA GLU A 77 -25.72 8.32 -13.60
C GLU A 77 -25.80 8.58 -15.11
N ARG A 78 -24.65 8.83 -15.76
CA ARG A 78 -24.65 8.93 -17.22
C ARG A 78 -25.11 7.66 -17.89
N TYR A 79 -24.70 6.51 -17.37
CA TYR A 79 -25.16 5.21 -17.86
C TYR A 79 -26.68 5.04 -17.70
N LYS A 80 -27.22 5.34 -16.54
CA LYS A 80 -28.67 5.32 -16.27
C LYS A 80 -29.45 6.29 -17.14
N ASN A 81 -28.94 7.51 -17.34
CA ASN A 81 -29.58 8.53 -18.19
C ASN A 81 -29.49 8.18 -19.68
N GLY A 82 -28.41 7.50 -20.11
CA GLY A 82 -28.26 6.96 -21.47
C GLY A 82 -29.28 5.86 -21.77
N LEU A 83 -29.59 5.02 -20.79
CA LEU A 83 -30.59 3.94 -20.92
C LEU A 83 -32.04 4.45 -20.90
N THR A 84 -32.31 5.63 -20.34
CA THR A 84 -33.66 6.20 -20.23
C THR A 84 -34.08 7.10 -21.37
N GLY A 85 -33.27 7.23 -22.43
CA GLY A 85 -33.63 7.91 -23.67
C GLY A 85 -33.92 9.41 -23.57
N LYS A 86 -33.50 10.09 -22.52
CA LYS A 86 -33.59 11.54 -22.40
C LYS A 86 -32.43 12.20 -23.17
N ASN A 87 -32.68 12.51 -24.44
CA ASN A 87 -31.78 13.32 -25.27
C ASN A 87 -31.60 14.72 -24.66
N SER A 88 -30.49 14.95 -24.00
CA SER A 88 -30.02 16.31 -23.74
C SER A 88 -29.09 16.72 -24.88
N ASN A 89 -29.47 17.74 -25.66
CA ASN A 89 -28.66 18.38 -26.70
C ASN A 89 -27.46 19.16 -26.13
N THR A 90 -26.76 18.59 -25.17
CA THR A 90 -25.50 19.14 -24.69
C THR A 90 -24.36 18.46 -25.46
N PRO A 91 -23.49 19.20 -26.16
CA PRO A 91 -22.35 18.60 -26.85
C PRO A 91 -21.51 17.85 -25.85
N GLU A 92 -21.22 16.58 -26.14
CA GLU A 92 -20.33 15.77 -25.30
C GLU A 92 -18.99 16.48 -25.19
N PRO A 93 -18.54 16.81 -23.96
CA PRO A 93 -17.17 17.26 -23.80
C PRO A 93 -16.26 16.08 -24.17
N LYS A 94 -15.54 16.21 -25.27
CA LYS A 94 -14.46 15.27 -25.61
C LYS A 94 -13.32 15.50 -24.64
N PHE A 95 -13.38 14.79 -23.52
CA PHE A 95 -12.26 14.72 -22.59
C PHE A 95 -11.20 13.82 -23.22
N ASN A 96 -10.19 14.45 -23.83
CA ASN A 96 -8.92 13.78 -24.12
C ASN A 96 -8.16 13.67 -22.78
N PHE A 97 -8.61 12.81 -21.90
CA PHE A 97 -7.75 12.32 -20.82
C PHE A 97 -6.71 11.44 -21.51
N LYS A 98 -5.55 12.00 -21.81
CA LYS A 98 -4.35 11.19 -21.77
C LYS A 98 -4.22 10.79 -20.29
N ALA A 99 -4.91 9.72 -19.89
CA ALA A 99 -4.49 8.99 -18.72
C ALA A 99 -2.99 8.75 -18.90
N PRO A 100 -2.13 9.14 -17.97
CA PRO A 100 -0.75 8.76 -18.06
C PRO A 100 -0.77 7.23 -18.19
N SER A 101 -0.52 6.73 -19.38
CA SER A 101 -0.49 5.29 -19.62
C SER A 101 0.84 4.78 -19.08
N PHE A 102 0.91 4.57 -17.77
CA PHE A 102 1.97 3.78 -17.17
C PHE A 102 1.76 2.33 -17.59
N THR A 103 2.08 2.04 -18.84
CA THR A 103 2.01 0.70 -19.43
C THR A 103 3.33 -0.04 -19.32
N LYS A 104 4.25 0.40 -18.44
CA LYS A 104 5.49 -0.33 -18.24
C LYS A 104 5.19 -1.65 -17.56
N LYS A 105 5.35 -2.72 -18.31
CA LYS A 105 5.31 -4.11 -17.80
C LYS A 105 6.67 -4.55 -17.25
N SER A 106 7.74 -3.82 -17.57
CA SER A 106 9.12 -4.09 -17.14
C SER A 106 9.92 -2.79 -17.10
N PHE A 107 11.02 -2.79 -16.38
CA PHE A 107 12.02 -1.72 -16.42
C PHE A 107 13.07 -1.99 -17.50
N ASP A 108 13.65 -0.92 -18.04
CA ASP A 108 14.81 -1.00 -18.91
C ASP A 108 16.10 -1.09 -18.05
N LEU A 109 16.20 -2.19 -17.33
CA LEU A 109 17.30 -2.56 -16.45
C LEU A 109 17.53 -4.07 -16.55
N PRO A 110 18.77 -4.56 -16.36
CA PRO A 110 19.02 -5.99 -16.31
C PRO A 110 18.35 -6.60 -15.07
N THR A 111 17.71 -7.74 -15.24
CA THR A 111 17.25 -8.55 -14.12
C THR A 111 18.43 -9.20 -13.39
N LEU A 112 18.26 -9.56 -12.13
CA LEU A 112 19.31 -10.28 -11.40
C LEU A 112 19.59 -11.66 -12.01
N ALA A 113 18.63 -12.26 -12.72
CA ALA A 113 18.83 -13.52 -13.42
C ALA A 113 19.76 -13.38 -14.65
N GLU A 114 19.79 -12.22 -15.29
CA GLU A 114 20.63 -11.93 -16.46
C GLU A 114 22.07 -11.56 -16.08
N LEU A 115 22.30 -11.18 -14.83
CA LEU A 115 23.65 -10.87 -14.35
C LEU A 115 24.51 -12.12 -14.21
N ASN A 116 25.83 -11.94 -14.38
CA ASN A 116 26.79 -13.00 -14.06
C ASN A 116 26.64 -13.43 -12.58
N LYS A 117 26.85 -14.70 -12.29
CA LYS A 117 26.80 -15.26 -10.93
C LYS A 117 27.76 -14.58 -9.95
N GLU A 118 28.89 -14.11 -10.45
CA GLU A 118 29.94 -13.39 -9.69
C GLU A 118 29.61 -11.90 -9.49
N HIS A 119 28.50 -11.41 -10.05
CA HIS A 119 28.11 -10.01 -9.89
C HIS A 119 27.63 -9.77 -8.45
N PHE A 120 28.17 -8.76 -7.79
CA PHE A 120 27.94 -8.48 -6.37
C PHE A 120 26.44 -8.35 -5.98
N ALA A 121 25.58 -7.84 -6.88
CA ALA A 121 24.14 -7.73 -6.63
C ALA A 121 23.47 -9.11 -6.64
N ARG A 122 23.94 -10.02 -7.50
CA ARG A 122 23.46 -11.39 -7.55
C ARG A 122 23.94 -12.19 -6.34
N GLU A 123 25.23 -12.10 -6.01
CA GLU A 123 25.76 -12.69 -4.77
C GLU A 123 25.02 -12.21 -3.52
N TYR A 124 24.63 -10.93 -3.49
CA TYR A 124 23.90 -10.36 -2.37
C TYR A 124 22.57 -11.10 -2.10
N VAL A 125 21.77 -11.37 -3.14
CA VAL A 125 20.49 -12.08 -2.98
C VAL A 125 20.66 -13.58 -2.78
N GLU A 126 21.69 -14.17 -3.38
CA GLU A 126 22.04 -15.59 -3.17
C GLU A 126 22.53 -15.85 -1.74
N LYS A 127 23.35 -14.98 -1.17
CA LYS A 127 23.76 -15.02 0.24
C LYS A 127 22.56 -14.90 1.21
N ARG A 128 21.51 -14.19 0.79
CA ARG A 128 20.24 -14.07 1.53
C ARG A 128 19.29 -15.25 1.30
N LYS A 129 19.69 -16.21 0.46
CA LYS A 129 18.86 -17.35 0.04
C LYS A 129 17.52 -16.95 -0.62
N ILE A 130 17.46 -15.77 -1.25
CA ILE A 130 16.26 -15.37 -2.01
C ILE A 130 15.94 -16.42 -3.06
N PRO A 131 14.70 -16.93 -3.15
CA PRO A 131 14.35 -18.00 -4.08
C PRO A 131 14.59 -17.60 -5.54
N GLN A 132 15.09 -18.56 -6.35
CA GLN A 132 15.58 -18.31 -7.70
C GLN A 132 14.50 -17.75 -8.65
N GLU A 133 13.24 -18.06 -8.43
CA GLU A 133 12.11 -17.54 -9.19
C GLU A 133 11.98 -16.01 -9.13
N TYR A 134 12.42 -15.39 -8.03
CA TYR A 134 12.36 -13.93 -7.88
C TYR A 134 13.48 -13.19 -8.61
N LEU A 135 14.57 -13.85 -8.97
CA LEU A 135 15.71 -13.20 -9.66
C LEU A 135 15.30 -12.61 -11.02
N LYS A 136 14.27 -13.16 -11.66
CA LYS A 136 13.71 -12.65 -12.92
C LYS A 136 12.82 -11.42 -12.72
N GLN A 137 12.43 -11.15 -11.49
CA GLN A 137 11.52 -10.05 -11.12
C GLN A 137 12.27 -8.89 -10.45
N LEU A 138 13.49 -9.13 -9.99
CA LEU A 138 14.35 -8.14 -9.36
C LEU A 138 15.33 -7.60 -10.38
N TYR A 139 15.56 -6.28 -10.36
CA TYR A 139 16.46 -5.61 -11.30
C TYR A 139 17.66 -5.01 -10.58
N PHE A 140 18.75 -4.86 -11.32
CA PHE A 140 19.93 -4.15 -10.85
C PHE A 140 19.97 -2.74 -11.45
N CYS A 141 20.21 -1.75 -10.59
CA CYS A 141 20.40 -0.37 -10.99
C CYS A 141 21.69 0.16 -10.36
N GLU A 142 22.67 0.55 -11.19
CA GLU A 142 23.93 1.06 -10.72
C GLU A 142 23.83 2.49 -10.20
N ASN A 143 23.17 3.38 -10.96
CA ASN A 143 22.96 4.79 -10.64
C ASN A 143 21.50 5.02 -10.29
N PHE A 144 21.13 4.69 -9.06
CA PHE A 144 19.72 4.67 -8.64
C PHE A 144 19.03 6.02 -8.72
N LYS A 145 19.68 7.10 -8.30
CA LYS A 145 19.04 8.43 -8.28
C LYS A 145 18.82 8.95 -9.71
N GLU A 146 19.83 8.80 -10.57
CA GLU A 146 19.73 9.21 -11.96
C GLU A 146 18.64 8.45 -12.68
N TRP A 147 18.63 7.14 -12.58
CA TRP A 147 17.62 6.28 -13.19
C TRP A 147 16.21 6.59 -12.63
N THR A 148 16.08 6.80 -11.31
CA THR A 148 14.81 7.16 -10.68
C THR A 148 14.25 8.47 -11.24
N ASN A 149 15.11 9.48 -11.43
CA ASN A 149 14.67 10.76 -11.99
C ASN A 149 14.20 10.66 -13.43
N GLN A 150 14.65 9.67 -14.18
CA GLN A 150 14.10 9.36 -15.53
C GLN A 150 12.69 8.75 -15.44
N GLN A 151 12.35 8.06 -14.34
CA GLN A 151 11.02 7.51 -14.13
C GLN A 151 10.07 8.57 -13.52
N LYS A 152 10.52 9.23 -12.46
CA LYS A 152 9.82 10.30 -11.73
C LYS A 152 10.86 11.17 -11.04
N HIS A 153 10.83 12.48 -11.30
CA HIS A 153 11.73 13.41 -10.62
C HIS A 153 11.54 13.31 -9.10
N THR A 154 12.55 12.81 -8.40
CA THR A 154 12.51 12.48 -6.97
C THR A 154 13.68 13.09 -6.21
N PHE A 155 14.82 13.20 -6.86
CA PHE A 155 16.06 13.67 -6.25
C PHE A 155 16.55 14.96 -6.90
N ASP A 156 16.72 16.02 -6.08
CA ASP A 156 17.30 17.29 -6.54
C ASP A 156 18.82 17.21 -6.75
N SER A 157 19.49 16.27 -6.07
CA SER A 157 20.94 16.05 -6.16
C SER A 157 21.27 14.61 -6.48
N LEU A 158 22.11 14.42 -7.49
CA LEU A 158 22.67 13.11 -7.87
C LEU A 158 23.96 12.76 -7.12
N GLN A 159 24.42 13.65 -6.22
CA GLN A 159 25.61 13.35 -5.42
C GLN A 159 25.40 12.12 -4.54
N LYS A 160 26.48 11.33 -4.36
CA LYS A 160 26.48 10.08 -3.59
C LYS A 160 25.41 9.10 -4.07
N ASP A 161 25.23 8.99 -5.38
CA ASP A 161 24.42 7.91 -5.94
C ASP A 161 25.03 6.55 -5.64
N GLU A 162 24.21 5.53 -5.59
CA GLU A 162 24.65 4.20 -5.17
C GLU A 162 23.86 3.09 -5.88
N PRO A 163 24.49 1.92 -6.08
CA PRO A 163 23.81 0.78 -6.67
C PRO A 163 22.73 0.22 -5.75
N ARG A 164 21.58 -0.12 -6.36
CA ARG A 164 20.45 -0.70 -5.66
C ARG A 164 19.82 -1.84 -6.44
N ILE A 165 19.22 -2.78 -5.71
CA ILE A 165 18.27 -3.74 -6.27
C ILE A 165 16.91 -3.06 -6.34
N ILE A 166 16.30 -3.10 -7.52
CA ILE A 166 14.98 -2.57 -7.76
C ILE A 166 13.95 -3.69 -7.61
N ILE A 167 13.02 -3.48 -6.72
CA ILE A 167 11.91 -4.38 -6.42
C ILE A 167 10.64 -3.71 -6.96
N PRO A 168 10.07 -4.15 -8.08
CA PRO A 168 8.89 -3.51 -8.68
C PRO A 168 7.65 -3.74 -7.82
N LEU A 169 6.80 -2.73 -7.73
CA LEU A 169 5.46 -2.82 -7.16
C LEU A 169 4.49 -2.96 -8.32
N ILE A 170 3.83 -4.11 -8.40
CA ILE A 170 2.99 -4.49 -9.55
C ILE A 170 1.56 -4.72 -9.08
N ASN A 171 0.61 -4.22 -9.86
CA ASN A 171 -0.81 -4.51 -9.70
C ASN A 171 -1.46 -4.64 -11.07
N HIS A 172 -2.21 -5.72 -11.30
CA HIS A 172 -2.83 -6.05 -12.60
C HIS A 172 -1.82 -6.02 -13.78
N GLY A 173 -0.62 -6.57 -13.56
CA GLY A 173 0.45 -6.64 -14.55
C GLY A 173 1.10 -5.30 -14.90
N LYS A 174 0.83 -4.23 -14.15
CA LYS A 174 1.39 -2.89 -14.37
C LYS A 174 2.26 -2.47 -13.20
N ILE A 175 3.43 -1.93 -13.48
CA ILE A 175 4.31 -1.36 -12.46
C ILE A 175 3.75 0.00 -12.07
N PHE A 176 3.38 0.16 -10.82
CA PHE A 176 2.88 1.41 -10.23
C PHE A 176 3.90 2.09 -9.31
N GLY A 177 5.02 1.43 -9.05
CA GLY A 177 6.09 1.94 -8.21
C GLY A 177 7.22 0.95 -8.09
N PHE A 178 8.20 1.28 -7.29
CA PHE A 178 9.31 0.39 -6.98
C PHE A 178 9.96 0.74 -5.65
N GLN A 179 10.65 -0.23 -5.08
CA GLN A 179 11.51 -0.02 -3.94
C GLN A 179 12.97 -0.31 -4.32
N GLY A 180 13.87 0.61 -4.02
CA GLY A 180 15.31 0.47 -4.22
C GLY A 180 16.00 0.03 -2.94
N ARG A 181 16.50 -1.24 -2.88
CA ARG A 181 17.31 -1.75 -1.78
C ARG A 181 18.77 -1.44 -2.01
N SER A 182 19.40 -0.69 -1.09
CA SER A 182 20.85 -0.41 -1.15
C SER A 182 21.69 -1.68 -1.03
N LEU A 183 22.72 -1.75 -1.87
CA LEU A 183 23.74 -2.81 -1.82
C LEU A 183 24.95 -2.41 -0.96
N ARG A 184 25.02 -1.15 -0.50
CA ARG A 184 26.07 -0.69 0.40
C ARG A 184 25.73 -1.08 1.85
N PRO A 185 26.65 -1.75 2.58
CA PRO A 185 26.41 -2.17 3.98
C PRO A 185 26.05 -1.01 4.91
N ASN A 186 26.71 0.14 4.73
CA ASN A 186 26.58 1.31 5.60
C ASN A 186 25.73 2.43 4.97
N SER A 187 24.83 2.09 4.04
CA SER A 187 23.91 3.09 3.50
C SER A 187 22.98 3.61 4.61
N PRO A 188 22.86 4.93 4.78
CA PRO A 188 21.98 5.53 5.79
C PRO A 188 20.51 5.21 5.52
N ILE A 189 20.14 4.97 4.26
CA ILE A 189 18.78 4.64 3.84
C ILE A 189 18.80 3.30 3.10
N LYS A 190 18.49 2.24 3.82
CA LYS A 190 18.48 0.89 3.26
C LYS A 190 17.46 0.71 2.14
N TYR A 191 16.28 1.29 2.30
CA TYR A 191 15.19 1.18 1.34
C TYR A 191 14.66 2.56 0.96
N ILE A 192 14.47 2.80 -0.34
CA ILE A 192 13.81 3.99 -0.87
C ILE A 192 12.63 3.52 -1.73
N THR A 193 11.43 3.98 -1.40
CA THR A 193 10.21 3.65 -2.14
C THR A 193 9.81 4.82 -3.01
N VAL A 194 9.58 4.56 -4.29
CA VAL A 194 9.09 5.54 -5.27
C VAL A 194 7.78 5.05 -5.87
N ILE A 195 6.74 5.84 -5.71
CA ILE A 195 5.41 5.54 -6.25
C ILE A 195 5.21 6.36 -7.52
N LEU A 196 4.94 5.67 -8.61
CA LEU A 196 4.67 6.28 -9.93
C LEU A 196 3.19 6.63 -10.07
N ASP A 197 2.31 5.80 -9.51
CA ASP A 197 0.86 6.02 -9.44
C ASP A 197 0.42 6.08 -7.97
N GLU A 198 0.12 7.29 -7.50
CA GLU A 198 -0.26 7.54 -6.10
C GLU A 198 -1.64 6.97 -5.72
N HIS A 199 -2.43 6.52 -6.71
CA HIS A 199 -3.73 5.89 -6.47
C HIS A 199 -3.60 4.40 -6.07
N GLN A 200 -2.41 3.84 -6.23
CA GLN A 200 -2.14 2.45 -5.88
C GLN A 200 -1.71 2.29 -4.42
N PRO A 201 -2.08 1.20 -3.77
CA PRO A 201 -1.62 0.93 -2.40
C PRO A 201 -0.11 0.63 -2.39
N LYS A 202 0.60 1.13 -1.37
CA LYS A 202 2.05 0.85 -1.19
C LYS A 202 2.25 -0.58 -0.68
N ILE A 203 1.92 -1.55 -1.52
CA ILE A 203 1.96 -2.98 -1.18
C ILE A 203 2.71 -3.72 -2.29
N TYR A 204 3.62 -4.59 -1.89
CA TYR A 204 4.31 -5.52 -2.78
C TYR A 204 3.58 -6.87 -2.82
N GLY A 205 3.60 -7.53 -3.98
CA GLY A 205 3.14 -8.91 -4.14
C GLY A 205 1.67 -9.09 -4.52
N LEU A 206 0.93 -8.02 -4.82
CA LEU A 206 -0.52 -8.07 -5.08
C LEU A 206 -0.93 -9.02 -6.20
N ASP A 207 -0.15 -9.11 -7.29
CA ASP A 207 -0.49 -9.92 -8.46
C ASP A 207 -0.31 -11.44 -8.23
N GLY A 208 0.44 -11.82 -7.20
CA GLY A 208 0.73 -13.22 -6.88
C GLY A 208 -0.21 -13.84 -5.85
N ILE A 209 -1.23 -13.11 -5.38
CA ILE A 209 -2.07 -13.53 -4.27
C ILE A 209 -3.27 -14.37 -4.71
N ASP A 210 -3.41 -15.50 -4.05
CA ASP A 210 -4.64 -16.28 -4.06
C ASP A 210 -5.57 -15.78 -2.94
N TRP A 211 -6.51 -14.94 -3.31
CA TRP A 211 -7.45 -14.28 -2.39
C TRP A 211 -8.45 -15.24 -1.73
N SER A 212 -8.53 -16.49 -2.20
CA SER A 212 -9.35 -17.53 -1.57
C SER A 212 -8.69 -18.15 -0.34
N LYS A 213 -7.42 -17.83 -0.07
CA LYS A 213 -6.62 -18.35 1.03
C LYS A 213 -6.21 -17.24 1.98
N LYS A 214 -5.74 -17.63 3.17
CA LYS A 214 -5.12 -16.71 4.13
C LYS A 214 -3.95 -15.97 3.48
N VAL A 215 -3.88 -14.66 3.69
CA VAL A 215 -2.80 -13.81 3.18
C VAL A 215 -1.94 -13.34 4.34
N TYR A 216 -0.65 -13.62 4.25
CA TYR A 216 0.33 -13.17 5.23
C TYR A 216 0.85 -11.79 4.86
N VAL A 217 0.89 -10.90 5.82
CA VAL A 217 1.28 -9.50 5.65
C VAL A 217 2.56 -9.25 6.42
N VAL A 218 3.66 -9.03 5.70
CA VAL A 218 4.99 -8.78 6.28
C VAL A 218 5.44 -7.34 6.08
N GLU A 219 6.54 -6.94 6.72
CA GLU A 219 7.06 -5.57 6.63
C GLU A 219 7.83 -5.33 5.32
N GLY A 220 8.65 -6.27 4.89
CA GLY A 220 9.58 -6.13 3.77
C GLY A 220 9.32 -7.07 2.60
N PRO A 221 9.54 -6.60 1.34
CA PRO A 221 9.39 -7.46 0.17
C PRO A 221 10.29 -8.70 0.18
N PHE A 222 11.53 -8.61 0.70
CA PHE A 222 12.39 -9.77 0.78
C PHE A 222 11.86 -10.83 1.73
N ASP A 223 11.25 -10.43 2.84
CA ASP A 223 10.65 -11.36 3.80
C ASP A 223 9.45 -12.09 3.18
N SER A 224 8.66 -11.38 2.37
CA SER A 224 7.51 -12.00 1.69
C SER A 224 7.93 -13.08 0.69
N MET A 225 9.14 -13.00 0.11
CA MET A 225 9.61 -14.00 -0.85
C MET A 225 9.84 -15.39 -0.23
N PHE A 226 9.86 -15.50 1.08
CA PHE A 226 10.00 -16.77 1.82
C PHE A 226 8.68 -17.36 2.30
N ILE A 227 7.59 -16.61 2.18
CA ILE A 227 6.28 -16.98 2.71
C ILE A 227 5.29 -17.16 1.57
N LYS A 228 4.60 -18.27 1.55
CA LYS A 228 3.56 -18.55 0.56
C LYS A 228 2.38 -17.60 0.77
N ASN A 229 1.80 -17.14 -0.34
CA ASN A 229 0.61 -16.27 -0.34
C ASN A 229 0.76 -15.04 0.55
N SER A 230 1.82 -14.28 0.36
CA SER A 230 2.17 -13.13 1.19
C SER A 230 2.32 -11.83 0.40
N ILE A 231 2.03 -10.74 1.09
CA ILE A 231 2.26 -9.36 0.63
C ILE A 231 3.17 -8.64 1.62
N ALA A 232 3.86 -7.59 1.14
CA ALA A 232 4.64 -6.74 2.04
C ALA A 232 4.14 -5.29 2.03
N MET A 233 4.09 -4.69 3.23
CA MET A 233 3.74 -3.29 3.42
C MET A 233 4.96 -2.40 3.20
N VAL A 234 5.09 -1.82 2.02
CA VAL A 234 6.24 -0.99 1.66
C VAL A 234 6.09 0.42 2.24
N GLY A 235 6.40 0.58 3.53
CA GLY A 235 6.24 1.85 4.24
C GLY A 235 4.78 2.24 4.49
N ALA A 236 3.86 1.28 4.46
CA ALA A 236 2.45 1.50 4.77
C ALA A 236 2.15 1.19 6.24
N ASP A 237 1.33 2.03 6.87
CA ASP A 237 0.71 1.71 8.14
C ASP A 237 -0.48 0.77 7.94
N ILE A 238 -0.82 0.02 9.00
CA ILE A 238 -1.99 -0.86 9.05
C ILE A 238 -3.30 -0.12 8.67
N ASP A 239 -3.37 1.19 8.92
CA ASP A 239 -4.51 2.02 8.54
C ASP A 239 -4.76 2.05 7.02
N LYS A 240 -3.73 1.78 6.23
CA LYS A 240 -3.83 1.66 4.77
C LYS A 240 -4.25 0.26 4.31
N MET A 241 -4.24 -0.71 5.22
CA MET A 241 -4.75 -2.06 4.98
C MET A 241 -6.28 -2.12 4.83
N PHE A 242 -7.02 -1.08 5.27
CA PHE A 242 -8.46 -1.00 5.01
C PHE A 242 -8.83 -1.04 3.52
N PHE A 243 -7.87 -0.77 2.62
CA PHE A 243 -8.04 -1.05 1.20
C PHE A 243 -8.27 -2.55 0.93
N LEU A 244 -7.65 -3.42 1.71
CA LEU A 244 -7.74 -4.89 1.58
C LEU A 244 -8.99 -5.47 2.25
N THR A 245 -9.68 -4.73 3.12
CA THR A 245 -10.92 -5.22 3.78
C THR A 245 -12.10 -5.42 2.83
N ASN A 246 -11.97 -5.03 1.57
CA ASN A 246 -12.95 -5.37 0.53
C ASN A 246 -12.83 -6.82 0.05
N PHE A 247 -11.78 -7.54 0.45
CA PHE A 247 -11.60 -8.96 0.16
C PHE A 247 -12.11 -9.78 1.34
N GLU A 248 -12.91 -10.79 1.08
CA GLU A 248 -13.38 -11.79 2.07
C GLU A 248 -12.24 -12.76 2.42
N THR A 249 -11.11 -12.23 2.85
CA THR A 249 -9.87 -12.98 3.07
C THR A 249 -9.33 -12.68 4.45
N ASP A 250 -8.83 -13.70 5.12
CA ASP A 250 -8.14 -13.59 6.40
C ASP A 250 -6.72 -13.04 6.20
N PHE A 251 -6.44 -11.87 6.74
CA PHE A 251 -5.09 -11.30 6.76
C PHE A 251 -4.40 -11.63 8.09
N ILE A 252 -3.22 -12.23 8.03
CA ILE A 252 -2.38 -12.54 9.20
C ILE A 252 -1.18 -11.59 9.21
N MET A 253 -1.04 -10.82 10.26
CA MET A 253 0.03 -9.84 10.40
C MET A 253 1.29 -10.50 10.96
N VAL A 254 2.40 -10.34 10.24
CA VAL A 254 3.70 -10.94 10.57
C VAL A 254 4.73 -9.82 10.67
N TYR A 255 5.06 -9.43 11.90
CA TYR A 255 6.04 -8.38 12.19
C TYR A 255 7.40 -8.99 12.52
N ASP A 256 8.46 -8.18 12.46
CA ASP A 256 9.80 -8.56 12.88
C ASP A 256 9.83 -9.02 14.34
N ASN A 257 10.74 -9.94 14.68
CA ASN A 257 10.92 -10.47 16.03
C ASN A 257 11.73 -9.51 16.93
N GLU A 258 11.35 -8.25 16.93
CA GLU A 258 12.03 -7.21 17.71
C GLU A 258 11.31 -6.87 19.03
N LYS A 259 11.42 -7.76 20.02
CA LYS A 259 10.75 -7.68 21.33
C LYS A 259 11.01 -6.38 22.13
N ARG A 260 12.12 -5.67 21.83
CA ARG A 260 12.55 -4.42 22.46
C ARG A 260 12.28 -3.17 21.61
N ASN A 261 11.73 -3.35 20.42
CA ASN A 261 11.39 -2.23 19.54
C ASN A 261 9.95 -1.77 19.84
N LYS A 262 9.85 -0.62 20.50
CA LYS A 262 8.55 -0.05 20.88
C LYS A 262 7.60 0.12 19.70
N GLN A 263 8.11 0.52 18.53
CA GLN A 263 7.29 0.71 17.34
C GLN A 263 6.69 -0.61 16.83
N ILE A 264 7.46 -1.71 16.88
CA ILE A 264 6.96 -3.03 16.50
C ILE A 264 5.89 -3.50 17.48
N VAL A 265 6.13 -3.34 18.78
CA VAL A 265 5.14 -3.69 19.82
C VAL A 265 3.84 -2.89 19.62
N GLU A 266 3.91 -1.59 19.41
CA GLU A 266 2.74 -0.74 19.14
C GLU A 266 1.99 -1.14 17.86
N ARG A 267 2.70 -1.56 16.80
CA ARG A 267 2.07 -2.09 15.58
C ARG A 267 1.34 -3.39 15.82
N ILE A 268 1.93 -4.31 16.59
CA ILE A 268 1.28 -5.57 16.97
C ILE A 268 0.03 -5.30 17.82
N GLU A 269 0.11 -4.42 18.82
CA GLU A 269 -1.03 -4.02 19.65
C GLU A 269 -2.16 -3.44 18.79
N LYS A 270 -1.83 -2.53 17.89
CA LYS A 270 -2.79 -1.93 16.95
C LYS A 270 -3.44 -2.96 16.02
N ALA A 271 -2.67 -3.94 15.53
CA ALA A 271 -3.21 -5.03 14.72
C ALA A 271 -4.22 -5.87 15.49
N ILE A 272 -3.89 -6.25 16.72
CA ILE A 272 -4.80 -7.01 17.60
C ILE A 272 -6.06 -6.20 17.91
N ASP A 273 -5.95 -4.91 18.21
CA ASP A 273 -7.09 -4.03 18.49
C ASP A 273 -7.97 -3.80 17.24
N SER A 274 -7.39 -3.92 16.05
CA SER A 274 -8.09 -3.91 14.77
C SER A 274 -8.63 -5.28 14.35
N HIS A 275 -8.57 -6.27 15.25
CA HIS A 275 -9.07 -7.65 15.07
C HIS A 275 -8.33 -8.50 14.05
N PHE A 276 -7.10 -8.12 13.67
CA PHE A 276 -6.26 -8.98 12.84
C PHE A 276 -5.58 -10.06 13.65
N PRO A 277 -5.55 -11.32 13.17
CA PRO A 277 -4.62 -12.32 13.67
C PRO A 277 -3.18 -11.85 13.50
N VAL A 278 -2.35 -12.13 14.49
CA VAL A 278 -0.94 -11.74 14.52
C VAL A 278 -0.04 -12.91 14.84
N VAL A 279 1.16 -12.92 14.28
CA VAL A 279 2.19 -13.87 14.67
C VAL A 279 2.93 -13.32 15.88
N ILE A 280 3.03 -14.13 16.95
CA ILE A 280 3.88 -13.87 18.11
C ILE A 280 4.97 -14.93 18.14
N TRP A 281 6.19 -14.52 17.80
CA TRP A 281 7.32 -15.43 17.69
C TRP A 281 7.66 -16.14 19.00
N PRO A 282 8.02 -17.43 18.96
CA PRO A 282 8.44 -18.17 20.16
C PRO A 282 9.64 -17.53 20.86
N SER A 283 9.74 -17.72 22.16
CA SER A 283 10.82 -17.11 22.97
C SER A 283 12.22 -17.63 22.63
N ASN A 284 12.32 -18.85 22.13
CA ASN A 284 13.57 -19.51 21.71
C ASN A 284 14.05 -19.07 20.32
N VAL A 285 13.26 -18.29 19.57
CA VAL A 285 13.69 -17.68 18.30
C VAL A 285 14.44 -16.39 18.62
N LEU A 286 15.70 -16.34 18.21
CA LEU A 286 16.60 -15.22 18.48
C LEU A 286 16.77 -14.30 17.27
N GLU A 287 16.53 -14.82 16.09
CA GLU A 287 16.62 -14.15 14.80
C GLU A 287 15.63 -12.98 14.74
N LYS A 288 16.10 -11.88 14.17
CA LYS A 288 15.38 -10.62 14.16
C LYS A 288 14.24 -10.58 13.14
N ASP A 289 14.49 -11.07 11.95
CA ASP A 289 13.58 -11.02 10.81
C ASP A 289 13.47 -12.38 10.11
N ILE A 290 12.54 -12.49 9.19
CA ILE A 290 12.26 -13.74 8.45
C ILE A 290 13.50 -14.19 7.67
N ASN A 291 14.23 -13.25 7.05
CA ASN A 291 15.41 -13.62 6.29
C ASN A 291 16.50 -14.21 7.19
N ASP A 292 16.73 -13.64 8.37
CA ASP A 292 17.69 -14.18 9.35
C ASP A 292 17.26 -15.57 9.82
N MET A 293 15.95 -15.79 10.05
CA MET A 293 15.39 -17.12 10.40
C MET A 293 15.65 -18.16 9.30
N VAL A 294 15.45 -17.81 8.03
CA VAL A 294 15.75 -18.69 6.89
C VAL A 294 17.24 -18.99 6.79
N LEU A 295 18.11 -18.01 7.05
CA LEU A 295 19.55 -18.21 7.08
C LEU A 295 19.99 -19.16 8.20
N ALA A 296 19.32 -19.09 9.37
CA ALA A 296 19.49 -20.03 10.49
C ALA A 296 18.91 -21.42 10.21
N GLY A 297 18.20 -21.63 9.10
CA GLY A 297 17.62 -22.91 8.71
C GLY A 297 16.28 -23.23 9.37
N LEU A 298 15.58 -22.22 9.88
CA LEU A 298 14.26 -22.40 10.48
C LEU A 298 13.18 -22.56 9.40
N ASP A 299 12.18 -23.38 9.65
CA ASP A 299 10.97 -23.48 8.81
C ASP A 299 9.99 -22.37 9.20
N VAL A 300 10.16 -21.23 8.56
CA VAL A 300 9.42 -20.01 8.87
C VAL A 300 7.93 -20.17 8.59
N GLN A 301 7.55 -20.86 7.51
CA GLN A 301 6.14 -21.06 7.15
C GLN A 301 5.41 -21.83 8.28
N THR A 302 5.93 -22.96 8.69
CA THR A 302 5.36 -23.75 9.79
C THR A 302 5.34 -22.98 11.10
N MET A 303 6.39 -22.18 11.37
CA MET A 303 6.44 -21.36 12.58
C MET A 303 5.36 -20.28 12.59
N ILE A 304 5.12 -19.60 11.49
CA ILE A 304 4.06 -18.61 11.34
C ILE A 304 2.69 -19.26 11.59
N GLU A 305 2.42 -20.39 10.93
CA GLU A 305 1.15 -21.11 11.06
C GLU A 305 0.89 -21.59 12.51
N SER A 306 1.93 -22.05 13.20
CA SER A 306 1.83 -22.56 14.58
C SER A 306 1.79 -21.48 15.64
N ASN A 307 2.15 -20.24 15.31
CA ASN A 307 2.25 -19.14 16.27
C ASN A 307 1.38 -17.92 15.89
N THR A 308 0.32 -18.17 15.15
CA THR A 308 -0.70 -17.17 14.81
C THR A 308 -1.78 -17.16 15.89
N TYR A 309 -2.03 -16.00 16.48
CA TYR A 309 -2.99 -15.79 17.56
C TYR A 309 -3.92 -14.63 17.27
N SER A 310 -5.11 -14.60 17.88
CA SER A 310 -6.10 -13.53 17.74
C SER A 310 -6.73 -13.12 19.08
N GLY A 311 -7.34 -11.95 19.11
CA GLY A 311 -8.12 -11.47 20.26
C GLY A 311 -7.37 -11.48 21.59
N LEU A 312 -8.00 -12.01 22.63
CA LEU A 312 -7.44 -12.05 23.99
C LEU A 312 -6.20 -12.95 24.12
N GLU A 313 -6.15 -14.03 23.34
CA GLU A 313 -4.97 -14.91 23.34
C GLU A 313 -3.75 -14.18 22.78
N ALA A 314 -3.90 -13.47 21.68
CA ALA A 314 -2.83 -12.64 21.11
C ALA A 314 -2.34 -11.58 22.11
N LYS A 315 -3.25 -10.93 22.84
CA LYS A 315 -2.90 -9.96 23.90
C LYS A 315 -2.08 -10.59 25.00
N ALA A 316 -2.51 -11.75 25.50
CA ALA A 316 -1.80 -12.48 26.55
C ALA A 316 -0.39 -12.93 26.10
N LYS A 317 -0.29 -13.47 24.88
CA LYS A 317 1.01 -13.85 24.27
C LYS A 317 1.92 -12.65 24.10
N LEU A 318 1.41 -11.51 23.62
CA LEU A 318 2.17 -10.28 23.43
C LEU A 318 2.74 -9.75 24.76
N ILE A 319 1.97 -9.77 25.85
CA ILE A 319 2.43 -9.36 27.18
C ILE A 319 3.65 -10.20 27.62
N SER A 320 3.61 -11.52 27.34
CA SER A 320 4.72 -12.41 27.66
C SER A 320 5.92 -12.24 26.74
N TRP A 321 5.69 -11.79 25.50
CA TRP A 321 6.73 -11.68 24.48
C TRP A 321 7.49 -10.35 24.54
N LYS A 322 6.79 -9.22 24.71
CA LYS A 322 7.40 -7.87 24.69
C LYS A 322 8.38 -7.65 25.85
N ARG A 323 9.38 -6.81 25.63
CA ARG A 323 10.46 -6.44 26.56
C ARG A 323 10.64 -4.92 26.64
N VAL A 324 9.58 -4.16 26.41
CA VAL A 324 9.48 -2.69 26.49
C VAL A 324 8.48 -2.29 27.55
#